data_90530f6023181e2af19ada0788c29aa1
#
_entry.id   90530f6023181e2af19ada0788c29aa1
#
_cell.length_a   1.000
_cell.length_b   1.000
_cell.length_c   1.000
_cell.angle_alpha   90.00
_cell.angle_beta   90.00
_cell.angle_gamma   90.00
#
_symmetry.space_group_name_H-M   'P 1'
#
loop_
_entity.id
_entity.type
_entity.pdbx_description
1 polymer ?
#
loop_
_entity_poly.entity_id
_entity_poly.type
_entity_poly.pdbx_seq_one_letter_code
_entity_poly.pdbx_strand_id
1 'polypeptide(L)'
;LWQLRDSEEVGLLKLLSALLLWKVERQPLETSPAVRYFTSSQVAIARETRNILCADLSQNHTARELAERFQVAETSLKNYFRGVFGENLSTFLREVRMRRAAELLQSSELRVAEIAAQVGYENQSKFAAVFVRHFGCPPLEYRRRAHLSIADDN
;
A
#
# COMPACT_ATOMS: atom_id res chain seq x y z
N LEU A 1 8.74 35.26 -40.53
CA LEU A 1 8.34 33.84 -40.44
C LEU A 1 8.38 33.26 -39.00
N TRP A 2 9.28 33.78 -38.12
CA TRP A 2 9.38 33.32 -36.72
C TRP A 2 8.26 33.85 -35.80
N GLN A 3 7.80 35.07 -36.03
CA GLN A 3 6.76 35.70 -35.19
C GLN A 3 5.35 35.14 -35.37
N LEU A 4 5.05 34.50 -36.50
CA LEU A 4 3.73 33.89 -36.77
C LEU A 4 3.57 32.52 -36.09
N ARG A 5 4.67 31.78 -35.90
CA ARG A 5 4.66 30.44 -35.29
C ARG A 5 4.43 30.53 -33.78
N ASP A 6 5.05 31.52 -33.13
CA ASP A 6 4.86 31.77 -31.67
C ASP A 6 3.43 32.19 -31.33
N SER A 7 2.76 32.94 -32.23
CA SER A 7 1.39 33.38 -32.00
C SER A 7 0.37 32.23 -32.09
N GLU A 8 0.58 31.23 -32.95
CA GLU A 8 -0.28 30.06 -33.05
C GLU A 8 -0.08 29.11 -31.88
N GLU A 9 1.15 28.87 -31.42
CA GLU A 9 1.44 28.05 -30.25
C GLU A 9 0.88 28.65 -28.97
N VAL A 10 0.99 29.96 -28.79
CA VAL A 10 0.38 30.70 -27.66
C VAL A 10 -1.15 30.66 -27.74
N GLY A 11 -1.72 30.68 -28.96
CA GLY A 11 -3.16 30.54 -29.18
C GLY A 11 -3.67 29.15 -28.81
N LEU A 12 -2.95 28.10 -29.17
CA LEU A 12 -3.25 26.71 -28.83
C LEU A 12 -3.15 26.46 -27.31
N LEU A 13 -2.12 27.00 -26.65
CA LEU A 13 -1.96 26.89 -25.20
C LEU A 13 -3.10 27.60 -24.45
N LYS A 14 -3.55 28.75 -24.92
CA LYS A 14 -4.71 29.48 -24.34
C LYS A 14 -6.01 28.70 -24.55
N LEU A 15 -6.22 28.11 -25.74
CA LEU A 15 -7.38 27.25 -26.00
C LEU A 15 -7.37 25.99 -25.15
N LEU A 16 -6.22 25.32 -25.00
CA LEU A 16 -6.08 24.15 -24.15
C LEU A 16 -6.31 24.47 -22.67
N SER A 17 -5.79 25.60 -22.18
CA SER A 17 -6.03 26.02 -20.79
C SER A 17 -7.49 26.41 -20.57
N ALA A 18 -8.14 27.07 -21.53
CA ALA A 18 -9.56 27.38 -21.46
C ALA A 18 -10.44 26.12 -21.50
N LEU A 19 -10.08 25.12 -22.31
CA LEU A 19 -10.75 23.82 -22.38
C LEU A 19 -10.58 23.02 -21.07
N LEU A 20 -9.39 23.06 -20.46
CA LEU A 20 -9.13 22.42 -19.18
C LEU A 20 -9.93 23.09 -18.06
N LEU A 21 -9.96 24.42 -18.01
CA LEU A 21 -10.78 25.19 -17.05
C LEU A 21 -12.26 24.89 -17.25
N TRP A 22 -12.76 24.90 -18.50
CA TRP A 22 -14.13 24.58 -18.82
C TRP A 22 -14.52 23.13 -18.45
N LYS A 23 -13.57 22.18 -18.60
CA LYS A 23 -13.78 20.78 -18.21
C LYS A 23 -13.78 20.61 -16.70
N VAL A 24 -12.98 21.39 -15.97
CA VAL A 24 -12.96 21.39 -14.48
C VAL A 24 -14.23 22.04 -13.93
N GLU A 25 -14.71 23.16 -14.52
CA GLU A 25 -15.92 23.85 -14.06
C GLU A 25 -17.20 23.08 -14.39
N ARG A 26 -17.22 22.26 -15.44
CA ARG A 26 -18.36 21.43 -15.85
C ARG A 26 -18.34 20.00 -15.36
N GLN A 27 -17.28 19.56 -14.70
CA GLN A 27 -17.44 18.35 -13.92
C GLN A 27 -18.48 18.70 -12.83
N PRO A 28 -19.70 18.13 -12.86
CA PRO A 28 -20.51 18.16 -11.67
C PRO A 28 -19.55 17.66 -10.61
N LEU A 29 -19.43 18.38 -9.50
CA LEU A 29 -18.94 17.81 -8.27
C LEU A 29 -19.86 16.60 -8.05
N GLU A 30 -19.51 15.48 -8.74
CA GLU A 30 -20.01 14.20 -8.30
C GLU A 30 -19.63 14.24 -6.84
N THR A 31 -20.63 14.37 -6.01
CA THR A 31 -20.55 14.18 -4.59
C THR A 31 -19.93 12.80 -4.45
N SER A 32 -18.61 12.80 -4.53
CA SER A 32 -17.75 11.67 -4.22
C SER A 32 -18.36 11.12 -2.94
N PRO A 33 -18.70 9.82 -2.85
CA PRO A 33 -19.47 9.27 -1.74
C PRO A 33 -18.81 9.76 -0.45
N ALA A 34 -19.48 10.71 0.21
CA ALA A 34 -19.07 11.53 1.33
C ALA A 34 -17.59 11.36 1.65
N VAL A 35 -16.75 12.28 1.23
CA VAL A 35 -15.39 12.41 1.79
C VAL A 35 -15.63 12.52 3.29
N ARG A 36 -15.53 11.41 3.99
CA ARG A 36 -15.68 11.37 5.44
C ARG A 36 -14.47 12.11 5.96
N TYR A 37 -14.68 13.37 6.33
CA TYR A 37 -13.65 14.15 7.00
C TYR A 37 -13.40 13.49 8.37
N PHE A 38 -12.32 12.74 8.44
CA PHE A 38 -11.87 12.18 9.72
C PHE A 38 -11.31 13.30 10.57
N THR A 39 -11.63 13.31 11.86
CA THR A 39 -11.02 14.24 12.80
C THR A 39 -9.51 13.94 12.92
N SER A 40 -8.73 14.91 13.37
CA SER A 40 -7.30 14.72 13.63
C SER A 40 -7.02 13.54 14.57
N SER A 41 -7.87 13.32 15.56
CA SER A 41 -7.81 12.19 16.49
C SER A 41 -8.04 10.85 15.74
N GLN A 42 -9.03 10.75 14.87
CA GLN A 42 -9.30 9.53 14.10
C GLN A 42 -8.16 9.19 13.13
N VAL A 43 -7.57 10.22 12.50
CA VAL A 43 -6.37 10.07 11.65
C VAL A 43 -5.18 9.62 12.49
N ALA A 44 -4.99 10.18 13.69
CA ALA A 44 -3.91 9.78 14.59
C ALA A 44 -4.05 8.31 15.02
N ILE A 45 -5.25 7.85 15.37
CA ILE A 45 -5.53 6.45 15.70
C ILE A 45 -5.17 5.53 14.52
N ALA A 46 -5.58 5.88 13.29
CA ALA A 46 -5.27 5.07 12.11
C ALA A 46 -3.76 4.99 11.85
N ARG A 47 -3.02 6.10 11.99
CA ARG A 47 -1.57 6.16 11.83
C ARG A 47 -0.84 5.36 12.91
N GLU A 48 -1.26 5.49 14.15
CA GLU A 48 -0.65 4.74 15.26
C GLU A 48 -0.94 3.24 15.13
N THR A 49 -2.13 2.86 14.69
CA THR A 49 -2.44 1.46 14.33
C THR A 49 -1.45 0.92 13.30
N ARG A 50 -1.19 1.67 12.24
CA ARG A 50 -0.19 1.30 11.23
C ARG A 50 1.20 1.14 11.83
N ASN A 51 1.63 2.08 12.68
CA ASN A 51 2.94 2.04 13.33
C ASN A 51 3.11 0.77 14.17
N ILE A 52 2.09 0.42 14.98
CA ILE A 52 2.09 -0.81 15.78
C ILE A 52 2.22 -2.04 14.90
N LEU A 53 1.46 -2.13 13.80
CA LEU A 53 1.50 -3.26 12.89
C LEU A 53 2.84 -3.40 12.16
N CYS A 54 3.52 -2.29 11.87
CA CYS A 54 4.80 -2.29 11.18
C CYS A 54 6.00 -2.45 12.13
N ALA A 55 5.84 -2.19 13.43
CA ALA A 55 6.91 -2.29 14.41
C ALA A 55 7.42 -3.73 14.59
N ASP A 56 6.50 -4.69 14.58
CA ASP A 56 6.84 -6.11 14.67
C ASP A 56 5.84 -6.94 13.85
N LEU A 57 6.27 -7.36 12.67
CA LEU A 57 5.45 -8.14 11.74
C LEU A 57 5.22 -9.58 12.20
N SER A 58 6.02 -10.09 13.14
CA SER A 58 5.84 -11.42 13.72
C SER A 58 4.61 -11.51 14.63
N GLN A 59 4.22 -10.39 15.23
CA GLN A 59 3.08 -10.30 16.13
C GLN A 59 1.75 -10.34 15.37
N ASN A 60 0.81 -11.11 15.91
CA ASN A 60 -0.54 -11.21 15.39
C ASN A 60 -1.49 -10.32 16.20
N HIS A 61 -1.51 -9.02 15.88
CA HIS A 61 -2.48 -8.11 16.47
C HIS A 61 -3.86 -8.28 15.83
N THR A 62 -4.87 -8.52 16.64
CA THR A 62 -6.27 -8.51 16.18
C THR A 62 -6.80 -7.07 16.12
N ALA A 63 -7.75 -6.82 15.23
CA ALA A 63 -8.40 -5.52 15.17
C ALA A 63 -9.12 -5.16 16.49
N ARG A 64 -9.58 -6.17 17.23
CA ARG A 64 -10.20 -6.02 18.52
C ARG A 64 -9.21 -5.50 19.58
N GLU A 65 -8.05 -6.14 19.73
CA GLU A 65 -7.00 -5.72 20.67
C GLU A 65 -6.53 -4.29 20.40
N LEU A 66 -6.34 -3.95 19.12
CA LEU A 66 -5.96 -2.59 18.72
C LEU A 66 -7.08 -1.58 19.02
N ALA A 67 -8.35 -1.93 18.80
CA ALA A 67 -9.48 -1.08 19.12
C ALA A 67 -9.62 -0.84 20.64
N GLU A 68 -9.44 -1.90 21.44
CA GLU A 68 -9.42 -1.81 22.91
C GLU A 68 -8.32 -0.87 23.41
N ARG A 69 -7.12 -0.95 22.82
CA ARG A 69 -5.98 -0.06 23.16
C ARG A 69 -6.31 1.42 22.94
N PHE A 70 -7.07 1.75 21.89
CA PHE A 70 -7.49 3.13 21.57
C PHE A 70 -8.86 3.50 22.16
N GLN A 71 -9.48 2.61 22.94
CA GLN A 71 -10.81 2.80 23.54
C GLN A 71 -11.89 3.17 22.51
N VAL A 72 -11.84 2.53 21.33
CA VAL A 72 -12.81 2.70 20.25
C VAL A 72 -13.46 1.36 19.88
N ALA A 73 -14.63 1.40 19.24
CA ALA A 73 -15.22 0.18 18.72
C ALA A 73 -14.37 -0.39 17.56
N GLU A 74 -14.30 -1.71 17.43
CA GLU A 74 -13.54 -2.39 16.35
C GLU A 74 -13.97 -1.94 14.96
N THR A 75 -15.27 -1.73 14.77
CA THR A 75 -15.84 -1.19 13.51
C THR A 75 -15.34 0.22 13.22
N SER A 76 -15.22 1.06 14.25
CA SER A 76 -14.70 2.42 14.13
C SER A 76 -13.23 2.41 13.73
N LEU A 77 -12.39 1.59 14.38
CA LEU A 77 -10.98 1.43 14.03
C LEU A 77 -10.81 1.01 12.56
N LYS A 78 -11.55 -0.02 12.13
CA LYS A 78 -11.54 -0.50 10.73
C LYS A 78 -11.95 0.60 9.74
N ASN A 79 -12.96 1.40 10.08
CA ASN A 79 -13.41 2.52 9.26
C ASN A 79 -12.37 3.64 9.19
N TYR A 80 -11.74 4.00 10.31
CA TYR A 80 -10.68 5.01 10.35
C TYR A 80 -9.50 4.57 9.50
N PHE A 81 -9.04 3.33 9.69
CA PHE A 81 -7.92 2.77 8.95
C PHE A 81 -8.21 2.77 7.44
N ARG A 82 -9.35 2.23 7.03
CA ARG A 82 -9.75 2.19 5.62
C ARG A 82 -9.93 3.60 5.03
N GLY A 83 -10.47 4.54 5.80
CA GLY A 83 -10.67 5.90 5.32
C GLY A 83 -9.37 6.68 5.14
N VAL A 84 -8.36 6.41 5.97
CA VAL A 84 -7.05 7.09 5.90
C VAL A 84 -6.12 6.43 4.87
N PHE A 85 -6.11 5.10 4.79
CA PHE A 85 -5.17 4.35 3.95
C PHE A 85 -5.78 3.75 2.68
N GLY A 86 -7.10 3.83 2.50
CA GLY A 86 -7.80 3.32 1.32
C GLY A 86 -8.04 1.82 1.31
N GLU A 87 -7.49 1.07 2.25
CA GLU A 87 -7.54 -0.39 2.30
C GLU A 87 -7.86 -0.94 3.70
N ASN A 88 -8.26 -2.21 3.75
CA ASN A 88 -8.54 -2.87 5.03
C ASN A 88 -7.25 -3.20 5.77
N LEU A 89 -7.29 -3.14 7.10
CA LEU A 89 -6.19 -3.43 8.00
C LEU A 89 -5.52 -4.81 7.73
N SER A 90 -6.31 -5.84 7.47
CA SER A 90 -5.79 -7.18 7.16
C SER A 90 -5.12 -7.26 5.78
N THR A 91 -5.60 -6.51 4.80
CA THR A 91 -4.99 -6.41 3.47
C THR A 91 -3.65 -5.70 3.58
N PHE A 92 -3.64 -4.53 4.22
CA PHE A 92 -2.42 -3.78 4.50
C PHE A 92 -1.35 -4.64 5.19
N LEU A 93 -1.68 -5.31 6.30
CA LEU A 93 -0.73 -6.13 7.05
C LEU A 93 -0.17 -7.27 6.18
N ARG A 94 -1.03 -7.93 5.40
CA ARG A 94 -0.60 -8.99 4.49
C ARG A 94 0.39 -8.47 3.44
N GLU A 95 0.13 -7.31 2.85
CA GLU A 95 1.02 -6.71 1.86
C GLU A 95 2.38 -6.33 2.44
N VAL A 96 2.39 -5.70 3.62
CA VAL A 96 3.64 -5.35 4.31
C VAL A 96 4.44 -6.60 4.65
N ARG A 97 3.79 -7.67 5.15
CA ARG A 97 4.43 -8.97 5.43
C ARG A 97 5.02 -9.61 4.18
N MET A 98 4.28 -9.62 3.07
CA MET A 98 4.77 -10.20 1.81
C MET A 98 5.94 -9.41 1.24
N ARG A 99 5.89 -8.08 1.29
CA ARG A 99 7.00 -7.22 0.86
C ARG A 99 8.25 -7.47 1.70
N ARG A 100 8.10 -7.54 3.03
CA ARG A 100 9.22 -7.85 3.94
C ARG A 100 9.79 -9.25 3.68
N ALA A 101 8.95 -10.24 3.42
CA ALA A 101 9.40 -11.58 3.05
C ALA A 101 10.21 -11.59 1.75
N ALA A 102 9.79 -10.84 0.74
CA ALA A 102 10.52 -10.71 -0.52
C ALA A 102 11.91 -10.07 -0.32
N GLU A 103 12.00 -9.01 0.50
CA GLU A 103 13.28 -8.40 0.89
C GLU A 103 14.21 -9.41 1.56
N LEU A 104 13.70 -10.18 2.54
CA LEU A 104 14.49 -11.20 3.24
C LEU A 104 14.93 -12.34 2.32
N LEU A 105 14.11 -12.74 1.36
CA LEU A 105 14.47 -13.75 0.37
C LEU A 105 15.61 -13.29 -0.54
N GLN A 106 15.71 -12.00 -0.82
CA GLN A 106 16.77 -11.41 -1.66
C GLN A 106 18.07 -11.14 -0.89
N SER A 107 17.95 -10.70 0.38
CA SER A 107 19.07 -10.15 1.16
C SER A 107 19.62 -11.11 2.21
N SER A 108 19.07 -12.32 2.37
CA SER A 108 19.51 -13.26 3.40
C SER A 108 19.46 -14.71 2.95
N GLU A 109 20.27 -15.55 3.62
CA GLU A 109 20.27 -17.01 3.45
C GLU A 109 19.31 -17.74 4.41
N LEU A 110 18.42 -17.00 5.08
CA LEU A 110 17.43 -17.56 6.00
C LEU A 110 16.56 -18.61 5.29
N ARG A 111 16.23 -19.69 5.98
CA ARG A 111 15.30 -20.69 5.45
C ARG A 111 13.90 -20.09 5.29
N VAL A 112 13.15 -20.57 4.33
CA VAL A 112 11.78 -20.09 4.07
C VAL A 112 10.88 -20.19 5.32
N ALA A 113 11.09 -21.20 6.16
CA ALA A 113 10.37 -21.33 7.43
C ALA A 113 10.70 -20.22 8.43
N GLU A 114 11.97 -19.81 8.49
CA GLU A 114 12.43 -18.73 9.36
C GLU A 114 11.90 -17.38 8.89
N ILE A 115 11.90 -17.13 7.58
CA ILE A 115 11.30 -15.94 6.98
C ILE A 115 9.79 -15.92 7.26
N ALA A 116 9.08 -17.04 7.08
CA ALA A 116 7.66 -17.14 7.39
C ALA A 116 7.37 -16.74 8.85
N ALA A 117 8.15 -17.27 9.79
CA ALA A 117 8.01 -16.93 11.22
C ALA A 117 8.27 -15.45 11.48
N GLN A 118 9.33 -14.87 10.92
CA GLN A 118 9.67 -13.44 11.09
C GLN A 118 8.59 -12.50 10.55
N VAL A 119 7.84 -12.92 9.54
CA VAL A 119 6.74 -12.13 9.01
C VAL A 119 5.36 -12.58 9.52
N GLY A 120 5.32 -13.31 10.64
CA GLY A 120 4.11 -13.62 11.38
C GLY A 120 3.26 -14.75 10.80
N TYR A 121 3.87 -15.71 10.11
CA TYR A 121 3.22 -16.93 9.68
C TYR A 121 3.76 -18.15 10.45
N GLU A 122 2.95 -18.72 11.29
CA GLU A 122 3.28 -19.95 12.03
C GLU A 122 3.40 -21.19 11.12
N ASN A 123 2.70 -21.17 9.98
CA ASN A 123 2.64 -22.27 9.03
C ASN A 123 3.28 -21.89 7.69
N GLN A 124 4.40 -22.55 7.37
CA GLN A 124 5.15 -22.33 6.13
C GLN A 124 4.32 -22.57 4.86
N SER A 125 3.44 -23.58 4.86
CA SER A 125 2.60 -23.89 3.69
C SER A 125 1.57 -22.77 3.45
N LYS A 126 0.99 -22.23 4.53
CA LYS A 126 0.09 -21.07 4.48
C LYS A 126 0.83 -19.84 3.95
N PHE A 127 2.04 -19.59 4.44
CA PHE A 127 2.91 -18.53 3.95
C PHE A 127 3.19 -18.68 2.45
N ALA A 128 3.65 -19.87 2.02
CA ALA A 128 3.98 -20.12 0.62
C ALA A 128 2.76 -19.91 -0.31
N ALA A 129 1.58 -20.35 0.10
CA ALA A 129 0.35 -20.15 -0.68
C ALA A 129 -0.01 -18.65 -0.83
N VAL A 130 0.15 -17.86 0.24
CA VAL A 130 -0.08 -16.41 0.19
C VAL A 130 0.99 -15.73 -0.65
N PHE A 131 2.24 -16.14 -0.53
CA PHE A 131 3.37 -15.61 -1.30
C PHE A 131 3.18 -15.85 -2.82
N VAL A 132 2.81 -17.07 -3.22
CA VAL A 132 2.50 -17.40 -4.63
C VAL A 132 1.36 -16.51 -5.15
N ARG A 133 0.30 -16.33 -4.36
CA ARG A 133 -0.82 -15.46 -4.75
C ARG A 133 -0.39 -14.00 -4.98
N HIS A 134 0.61 -13.54 -4.22
CA HIS A 134 1.08 -12.15 -4.28
C HIS A 134 2.12 -11.92 -5.38
N PHE A 135 3.10 -12.83 -5.53
CA PHE A 135 4.24 -12.68 -6.44
C PHE A 135 4.20 -13.60 -7.67
N GLY A 136 3.22 -14.50 -7.76
CA GLY A 136 3.05 -15.40 -8.90
C GLY A 136 4.02 -16.60 -8.93
N CYS A 137 4.94 -16.72 -7.96
CA CYS A 137 5.90 -17.84 -7.89
C CYS A 137 6.21 -18.22 -6.44
N PRO A 138 6.68 -19.46 -6.18
CA PRO A 138 7.08 -19.92 -4.86
C PRO A 138 8.26 -19.14 -4.29
N PRO A 139 8.39 -19.01 -2.94
CA PRO A 139 9.47 -18.28 -2.29
C PRO A 139 10.88 -18.70 -2.73
N LEU A 140 11.17 -19.99 -2.86
CA LEU A 140 12.48 -20.49 -3.31
C LEU A 140 12.78 -20.11 -4.76
N GLU A 141 11.78 -20.12 -5.62
CA GLU A 141 11.94 -19.69 -7.01
C GLU A 141 12.16 -18.18 -7.09
N TYR A 142 11.45 -17.40 -6.28
CA TYR A 142 11.64 -15.96 -6.16
C TYR A 142 13.09 -15.62 -5.76
N ARG A 143 13.63 -16.30 -4.72
CA ARG A 143 15.04 -16.17 -4.29
C ARG A 143 15.98 -16.46 -5.43
N ARG A 144 15.81 -17.61 -6.11
CA ARG A 144 16.69 -18.01 -7.22
C ARG A 144 16.73 -16.99 -8.35
N ARG A 145 15.58 -16.45 -8.72
CA ARG A 145 15.48 -15.42 -9.76
C ARG A 145 16.19 -14.13 -9.36
N ALA A 146 16.04 -13.70 -8.12
CA ALA A 146 16.69 -12.51 -7.60
C ALA A 146 18.22 -12.63 -7.61
N HIS A 147 18.77 -13.81 -7.24
CA HIS A 147 20.22 -14.04 -7.25
C HIS A 147 20.79 -14.13 -8.67
N LEU A 148 20.04 -14.65 -9.64
CA LEU A 148 20.47 -14.69 -11.05
C LEU A 148 20.53 -13.28 -11.65
N SER A 149 19.58 -12.41 -11.36
CA SER A 149 19.60 -11.03 -11.88
C SER A 149 20.77 -10.20 -11.36
N ILE A 150 21.26 -10.48 -10.15
CA ILE A 150 22.44 -9.80 -9.57
C ILE A 150 23.75 -10.31 -10.22
N ALA A 151 23.77 -11.57 -10.67
CA ALA A 151 24.95 -12.15 -11.31
C ALA A 151 25.15 -11.69 -12.78
N ASP A 152 24.05 -11.30 -13.45
CA ASP A 152 24.09 -10.82 -14.83
C ASP A 152 24.46 -9.32 -14.94
N ASP A 153 24.36 -8.55 -13.84
CA ASP A 153 24.69 -7.11 -13.77
C ASP A 153 26.15 -6.84 -13.35
N ASN A 154 27.01 -7.84 -13.16
CA ASN A 154 28.39 -7.71 -12.67
C ASN A 154 29.40 -8.27 -13.67
#